data_1172b6741d5499be18e75e94b32e0fbd
#
_entry.id   1172b6741d5499be18e75e94b32e0fbd
#
_cell.length_a   1.000
_cell.length_b   1.000
_cell.length_c   1.000
_cell.angle_alpha   90.00
_cell.angle_beta   90.00
_cell.angle_gamma   90.00
#
_symmetry.space_group_name_H-M   'P 1'
#
loop_
_entity.id
_entity.type
_entity.pdbx_description
1 polymer ?
#
loop_
_entity_poly.entity_id
_entity_poly.type
_entity_poly.pdbx_seq_one_letter_code
_entity_poly.pdbx_strand_id
1 'polypeptide(L)'
;MPSQQLLDTTYMKMARCWATLSKAKRKQVGCLIVKDGTIISDGYNGTPSGFDNECEWERQADTENYCLVTKPEVLHAESNAISKLAKSTQGSFGATLYATCSPCMECSKLIIQCGIARVVYGEKYRNNDGLKLLKKAEISIQFINGRT
;
A
#
# COMPACT_ATOMS: atom_id res chain seq x y z
N MET A 1 -20.18 10.69 -16.21
CA MET A 1 -18.91 10.39 -15.52
C MET A 1 -19.22 9.97 -14.10
N PRO A 2 -18.57 8.92 -13.57
CA PRO A 2 -18.72 8.55 -12.16
C PRO A 2 -18.26 9.68 -11.24
N SER A 3 -18.87 9.77 -10.05
CA SER A 3 -18.40 10.71 -9.04
C SER A 3 -17.03 10.29 -8.50
N GLN A 4 -16.27 11.23 -7.94
CA GLN A 4 -14.99 10.92 -7.33
C GLN A 4 -15.15 9.89 -6.19
N GLN A 5 -16.22 10.00 -5.42
CA GLN A 5 -16.49 9.03 -4.34
C GLN A 5 -16.73 7.62 -4.88
N LEU A 6 -17.45 7.49 -5.97
CA LEU A 6 -17.68 6.18 -6.60
C LEU A 6 -16.40 5.61 -7.17
N LEU A 7 -15.57 6.44 -7.81
CA LEU A 7 -14.26 6.02 -8.30
C LEU A 7 -13.36 5.55 -7.15
N ASP A 8 -13.29 6.34 -6.08
CA ASP A 8 -12.45 6.00 -4.92
C ASP A 8 -12.89 4.66 -4.30
N THR A 9 -14.19 4.47 -4.16
CA THR A 9 -14.74 3.22 -3.62
C THR A 9 -14.41 2.04 -4.53
N THR A 10 -14.52 2.24 -5.83
CA THR A 10 -14.24 1.19 -6.82
C THR A 10 -12.76 0.83 -6.85
N TYR A 11 -11.87 1.82 -6.89
CA TYR A 11 -10.43 1.57 -6.85
C TYR A 11 -10.03 0.88 -5.53
N MET A 12 -10.66 1.26 -4.43
CA MET A 12 -10.37 0.59 -3.14
C MET A 12 -10.79 -0.89 -3.17
N LYS A 13 -11.93 -1.20 -3.78
CA LYS A 13 -12.35 -2.60 -3.98
C LYS A 13 -11.34 -3.38 -4.82
N MET A 14 -10.84 -2.75 -5.89
CA MET A 14 -9.80 -3.35 -6.73
C MET A 14 -8.51 -3.58 -5.94
N ALA A 15 -8.09 -2.62 -5.14
CA ALA A 15 -6.91 -2.77 -4.28
C ALA A 15 -7.08 -3.92 -3.29
N ARG A 16 -8.26 -4.08 -2.72
CA ARG A 16 -8.57 -5.22 -1.82
C ARG A 16 -8.52 -6.56 -2.53
N CYS A 17 -9.07 -6.62 -3.73
CA CYS A 17 -8.98 -7.81 -4.56
C CYS A 17 -7.52 -8.15 -4.84
N TRP A 18 -6.71 -7.14 -5.18
CA TRP A 18 -5.28 -7.32 -5.46
C TRP A 18 -4.51 -7.80 -4.24
N ALA A 19 -4.88 -7.33 -3.04
CA ALA A 19 -4.26 -7.75 -1.79
C ALA A 19 -4.33 -9.27 -1.56
N THR A 20 -5.33 -9.94 -2.10
CA THR A 20 -5.49 -11.39 -1.95
C THR A 20 -4.39 -12.20 -2.62
N LEU A 21 -3.62 -11.57 -3.52
CA LEU A 21 -2.46 -12.21 -4.16
C LEU A 21 -1.25 -12.30 -3.22
N SER A 22 -1.23 -11.53 -2.15
CA SER A 22 -0.14 -11.56 -1.18
C SER A 22 -0.07 -12.92 -0.48
N LYS A 23 1.13 -13.43 -0.30
CA LYS A 23 1.40 -14.66 0.47
C LYS A 23 1.66 -14.40 1.95
N ALA A 24 1.57 -13.14 2.37
CA ALA A 24 1.76 -12.78 3.77
C ALA A 24 0.66 -13.39 4.64
N LYS A 25 1.06 -13.92 5.79
CA LYS A 25 0.15 -14.52 6.77
C LYS A 25 -0.35 -13.51 7.78
N ARG A 26 0.48 -12.52 8.12
CA ARG A 26 0.12 -11.50 9.12
C ARG A 26 -0.91 -10.53 8.58
N LYS A 27 -0.70 -10.01 7.38
CA LYS A 27 -1.63 -9.07 6.75
C LYS A 27 -1.37 -8.98 5.26
N GLN A 28 -2.42 -9.11 4.48
CA GLN A 28 -2.38 -8.91 3.04
C GLN A 28 -2.76 -7.45 2.75
N VAL A 29 -1.91 -6.74 2.03
CA VAL A 29 -2.12 -5.33 1.65
C VAL A 29 -2.05 -5.20 0.15
N GLY A 30 -2.93 -4.41 -0.43
CA GLY A 30 -2.96 -4.10 -1.86
C GLY A 30 -2.87 -2.60 -2.09
N CYS A 31 -2.30 -2.22 -3.23
CA CYS A 31 -2.10 -0.84 -3.60
C CYS A 31 -2.30 -0.64 -5.10
N LEU A 32 -2.94 0.46 -5.47
CA LEU A 32 -3.05 0.94 -6.86
C LEU A 32 -2.54 2.36 -6.94
N ILE A 33 -1.92 2.72 -8.06
CA ILE A 33 -1.58 4.10 -8.39
C ILE A 33 -2.35 4.47 -9.64
N VAL A 34 -3.13 5.55 -9.53
CA VAL A 34 -4.03 6.02 -10.60
C VAL A 34 -3.66 7.44 -10.98
N LYS A 35 -3.57 7.70 -12.28
CA LYS A 35 -3.29 9.02 -12.81
C LYS A 35 -4.16 9.26 -14.04
N ASP A 36 -4.86 10.41 -14.05
CA ASP A 36 -5.71 10.82 -15.18
C ASP A 36 -6.68 9.70 -15.58
N GLY A 37 -7.33 9.06 -14.59
CA GLY A 37 -8.31 8.00 -14.83
C GLY A 37 -7.73 6.67 -15.27
N THR A 38 -6.41 6.52 -15.26
CA THR A 38 -5.72 5.29 -15.68
C THR A 38 -4.96 4.69 -14.51
N ILE A 39 -5.12 3.39 -14.29
CA ILE A 39 -4.29 2.65 -13.32
C ILE A 39 -2.92 2.48 -13.96
N ILE A 40 -1.91 3.15 -13.39
CA ILE A 40 -0.55 3.12 -13.94
C ILE A 40 0.37 2.16 -13.20
N SER A 41 -0.01 1.72 -12.01
CA SER A 41 0.74 0.72 -11.25
C SER A 41 -0.13 0.05 -10.20
N ASP A 42 0.35 -1.07 -9.72
CA ASP A 42 -0.30 -1.87 -8.69
C ASP A 42 0.77 -2.57 -7.84
N GLY A 43 0.39 -3.02 -6.67
CA GLY A 43 1.29 -3.76 -5.80
C GLY A 43 0.55 -4.49 -4.70
N TYR A 44 1.15 -5.55 -4.21
CA TYR A 44 0.78 -6.21 -2.97
C TYR A 44 2.05 -6.52 -2.19
N ASN A 45 1.94 -6.69 -0.89
CA ASN A 45 3.12 -6.95 -0.07
C ASN A 45 3.65 -8.37 -0.29
N GLY A 46 4.98 -8.49 -0.33
CA GLY A 46 5.63 -9.78 -0.58
C GLY A 46 7.13 -9.65 -0.66
N THR A 47 7.79 -10.79 -0.79
CA THR A 47 9.23 -10.87 -0.97
C THR A 47 9.62 -10.38 -2.36
N PRO A 48 10.89 -9.97 -2.56
CA PRO A 48 11.35 -9.56 -3.89
C PRO A 48 11.20 -10.66 -4.92
N SER A 49 11.11 -10.24 -6.19
CA SER A 49 10.98 -11.19 -7.32
C SER A 49 12.11 -12.22 -7.31
N GLY A 50 11.76 -13.50 -7.46
CA GLY A 50 12.72 -14.59 -7.45
C GLY A 50 13.03 -15.18 -6.08
N PHE A 51 12.57 -14.54 -5.00
CA PHE A 51 12.69 -15.08 -3.65
C PHE A 51 11.56 -16.09 -3.40
N ASP A 52 11.69 -16.90 -2.33
CA ASP A 52 10.56 -17.67 -1.85
C ASP A 52 9.44 -16.73 -1.38
N ASN A 53 8.24 -17.27 -1.25
CA ASN A 53 7.07 -16.48 -0.86
C ASN A 53 6.80 -16.49 0.65
N GLU A 54 7.80 -16.86 1.44
CA GLU A 54 7.68 -16.88 2.89
C GLU A 54 7.99 -15.50 3.46
N CYS A 55 6.94 -14.78 3.84
CA CYS A 55 7.05 -13.39 4.29
C CYS A 55 7.40 -13.27 5.77
N GLU A 56 7.20 -14.30 6.56
CA GLU A 56 7.36 -14.23 8.01
C GLU A 56 8.25 -15.33 8.56
N TRP A 57 8.89 -15.02 9.68
CA TRP A 57 9.50 -16.00 10.56
C TRP A 57 8.60 -16.27 11.74
N GLU A 58 8.66 -17.48 12.27
CA GLU A 58 8.11 -17.77 13.59
C GLU A 58 9.14 -17.34 14.65
N ARG A 59 8.66 -16.59 15.63
CA ARG A 59 9.47 -16.15 16.76
C ARG A 59 8.81 -16.61 18.04
N GLN A 60 9.59 -17.20 18.94
CA GLN A 60 9.09 -17.59 20.24
C GLN A 60 8.83 -16.34 21.10
N ALA A 61 7.56 -16.12 21.47
CA ALA A 61 7.16 -15.01 22.32
C ALA A 61 7.28 -15.34 23.80
N ASP A 62 6.97 -16.59 24.16
CA ASP A 62 7.17 -17.16 25.52
C ASP A 62 7.35 -18.68 25.39
N THR A 63 7.35 -19.43 26.52
CA THR A 63 7.61 -20.87 26.53
C THR A 63 6.57 -21.70 25.76
N GLU A 64 5.39 -21.18 25.51
CA GLU A 64 4.28 -21.92 24.88
C GLU A 64 3.75 -21.25 23.60
N ASN A 65 4.10 -19.98 23.33
CA ASN A 65 3.52 -19.21 22.24
C ASN A 65 4.58 -18.76 21.24
N TYR A 66 4.19 -18.82 19.97
CA TYR A 66 4.98 -18.29 18.86
C TYR A 66 4.22 -17.14 18.23
N CYS A 67 4.93 -16.13 17.74
CA CYS A 67 4.36 -15.07 16.93
C CYS A 67 5.05 -15.00 15.58
N LEU A 68 4.36 -14.49 14.59
CA LEU A 68 4.91 -14.27 13.27
C LEU A 68 5.56 -12.87 13.20
N VAL A 69 6.77 -12.81 12.66
CA VAL A 69 7.51 -11.58 12.44
C VAL A 69 7.80 -11.46 10.96
N THR A 70 7.44 -10.32 10.37
CA THR A 70 7.70 -10.05 8.95
C THR A 70 9.20 -9.96 8.69
N LYS A 71 9.67 -10.68 7.68
CA LYS A 71 11.07 -10.64 7.27
C LYS A 71 11.46 -9.26 6.75
N PRO A 72 12.70 -8.81 7.00
CA PRO A 72 13.13 -7.47 6.58
C PRO A 72 13.13 -7.25 5.07
N GLU A 73 13.24 -8.30 4.26
CA GLU A 73 13.25 -8.20 2.80
C GLU A 73 11.85 -8.05 2.20
N VAL A 74 10.78 -8.19 2.99
CA VAL A 74 9.41 -8.06 2.47
C VAL A 74 9.13 -6.62 2.08
N LEU A 75 8.71 -6.43 0.83
CA LEU A 75 8.29 -5.14 0.32
C LEU A 75 6.84 -4.89 0.70
N HIS A 76 6.53 -3.65 1.05
CA HIS A 76 5.15 -3.23 1.25
C HIS A 76 4.46 -3.05 -0.10
N ALA A 77 3.13 -3.09 -0.11
CA ALA A 77 2.34 -2.93 -1.33
C ALA A 77 2.65 -1.59 -2.02
N GLU A 78 2.78 -0.51 -1.25
CA GLU A 78 3.07 0.83 -1.77
C GLU A 78 4.45 0.88 -2.42
N SER A 79 5.47 0.35 -1.75
CA SER A 79 6.83 0.34 -2.31
C SER A 79 6.91 -0.53 -3.55
N ASN A 80 6.17 -1.64 -3.61
CA ASN A 80 6.09 -2.46 -4.81
C ASN A 80 5.47 -1.70 -5.98
N ALA A 81 4.34 -1.00 -5.75
CA ALA A 81 3.68 -0.23 -6.79
C ALA A 81 4.57 0.91 -7.30
N ILE A 82 5.27 1.61 -6.42
CA ILE A 82 6.18 2.69 -6.78
C ILE A 82 7.38 2.13 -7.57
N SER A 83 7.94 1.01 -7.13
CA SER A 83 9.11 0.38 -7.79
C SER A 83 8.79 -0.09 -9.20
N LYS A 84 7.58 -0.57 -9.46
CA LYS A 84 7.15 -0.97 -10.81
C LYS A 84 7.21 0.18 -11.81
N LEU A 85 6.94 1.40 -11.34
CA LEU A 85 6.99 2.57 -12.22
C LEU A 85 8.41 2.85 -12.73
N ALA A 86 9.44 2.42 -12.01
CA ALA A 86 10.83 2.55 -12.46
C ALA A 86 11.13 1.73 -13.72
N LYS A 87 10.31 0.72 -14.02
CA LYS A 87 10.44 -0.13 -15.22
C LYS A 87 9.42 0.24 -16.30
N SER A 88 8.65 1.31 -16.10
CA SER A 88 7.61 1.75 -17.03
C SER A 88 7.92 3.13 -17.56
N THR A 89 7.14 3.56 -18.56
CA THR A 89 7.22 4.92 -19.11
C THR A 89 6.29 5.88 -18.36
N GLN A 90 5.52 5.39 -17.37
CA GLN A 90 4.58 6.20 -16.60
C GLN A 90 5.28 6.87 -15.42
N GLY A 91 4.81 8.08 -15.08
CA GLY A 91 5.30 8.81 -13.93
C GLY A 91 4.21 8.99 -12.87
N SER A 92 4.60 8.97 -11.62
CA SER A 92 3.68 9.08 -10.48
C SER A 92 3.33 10.52 -10.11
N PHE A 93 3.96 11.52 -10.70
CA PHE A 93 3.73 12.92 -10.34
C PHE A 93 2.27 13.30 -10.53
N GLY A 94 1.64 13.81 -9.46
CA GLY A 94 0.25 14.20 -9.47
C GLY A 94 -0.76 13.05 -9.35
N ALA A 95 -0.28 11.81 -9.20
CA ALA A 95 -1.14 10.63 -9.12
C ALA A 95 -1.84 10.49 -7.77
N THR A 96 -2.82 9.59 -7.71
CA THR A 96 -3.49 9.16 -6.48
C THR A 96 -3.08 7.73 -6.16
N LEU A 97 -2.71 7.48 -4.91
CA LEU A 97 -2.39 6.15 -4.42
C LEU A 97 -3.54 5.63 -3.56
N TYR A 98 -4.02 4.43 -3.89
CA TYR A 98 -5.04 3.72 -3.12
C TYR A 98 -4.38 2.55 -2.41
N ALA A 99 -4.42 2.54 -1.08
CA ALA A 99 -3.86 1.46 -0.28
C ALA A 99 -4.91 0.90 0.66
N THR A 100 -4.98 -0.42 0.78
CA THR A 100 -5.95 -1.05 1.69
C THR A 100 -5.66 -0.76 3.15
N CYS A 101 -4.41 -0.43 3.47
CA CYS A 101 -3.97 -0.02 4.81
C CYS A 101 -3.21 1.29 4.70
N SER A 102 -3.33 2.17 5.71
CA SER A 102 -2.61 3.45 5.70
C SER A 102 -1.10 3.24 5.61
N PRO A 103 -0.37 4.08 4.85
CA PRO A 103 1.07 3.91 4.67
C PRO A 103 1.85 4.09 5.98
N CYS A 104 2.90 3.30 6.15
CA CYS A 104 3.86 3.50 7.23
C CYS A 104 4.78 4.69 6.92
N MET A 105 5.64 5.04 7.87
CA MET A 105 6.60 6.13 7.71
C MET A 105 7.48 5.96 6.46
N GLU A 106 8.04 4.76 6.27
CA GLU A 106 8.94 4.50 5.13
C GLU A 106 8.23 4.64 3.79
N CYS A 107 7.02 4.08 3.67
CA CYS A 107 6.24 4.20 2.44
C CYS A 107 5.78 5.65 2.21
N SER A 108 5.44 6.38 3.28
CA SER A 108 5.04 7.79 3.17
C SER A 108 6.16 8.66 2.63
N LYS A 109 7.41 8.40 3.03
CA LYS A 109 8.57 9.10 2.46
C LYS A 109 8.67 8.88 0.95
N LEU A 110 8.49 7.65 0.50
CA LEU A 110 8.53 7.32 -0.93
C LEU A 110 7.38 7.98 -1.68
N ILE A 111 6.19 7.98 -1.11
CA ILE A 111 5.00 8.61 -1.69
C ILE A 111 5.23 10.10 -1.92
N ILE A 112 5.80 10.78 -0.92
CA ILE A 112 6.13 12.20 -1.03
C ILE A 112 7.16 12.42 -2.14
N GLN A 113 8.24 11.64 -2.11
CA GLN A 113 9.38 11.85 -2.99
C GLN A 113 9.06 11.57 -4.46
N CYS A 114 8.13 10.66 -4.74
CA CYS A 114 7.72 10.36 -6.12
C CYS A 114 6.60 11.28 -6.64
N GLY A 115 6.17 12.27 -5.86
CA GLY A 115 5.25 13.30 -6.32
C GLY A 115 3.78 12.91 -6.34
N ILE A 116 3.39 11.87 -5.64
CA ILE A 116 1.97 11.51 -5.49
C ILE A 116 1.26 12.63 -4.74
N ALA A 117 0.11 13.06 -5.27
CA ALA A 117 -0.63 14.21 -4.75
C ALA A 117 -1.72 13.84 -3.75
N ARG A 118 -2.21 12.61 -3.78
CA ARG A 118 -3.35 12.18 -2.97
C ARG A 118 -3.20 10.73 -2.55
N VAL A 119 -3.56 10.42 -1.31
CA VAL A 119 -3.57 9.05 -0.77
C VAL A 119 -4.95 8.73 -0.24
N VAL A 120 -5.51 7.61 -0.68
CA VAL A 120 -6.78 7.06 -0.20
C VAL A 120 -6.46 5.73 0.48
N TYR A 121 -6.92 5.56 1.72
CA TYR A 121 -6.64 4.34 2.47
C TYR A 121 -7.93 3.73 3.03
N GLY A 122 -7.95 2.40 3.13
CA GLY A 122 -9.14 1.63 3.52
C GLY A 122 -9.17 1.18 4.96
N GLU A 123 -8.04 1.18 5.63
CA GLU A 123 -7.91 0.73 7.01
C GLU A 123 -6.78 1.51 7.68
N LYS A 124 -6.98 1.91 8.92
CA LYS A 124 -5.98 2.69 9.66
C LYS A 124 -4.95 1.76 10.30
N TYR A 125 -3.68 1.97 10.00
CA TYR A 125 -2.58 1.28 10.65
C TYR A 125 -2.44 1.78 12.09
N ARG A 126 -1.92 0.91 13.00
CA ARG A 126 -1.76 1.27 14.42
C ARG A 126 -0.95 2.55 14.62
N ASN A 127 0.15 2.67 13.88
CA ASN A 127 1.02 3.82 13.94
C ASN A 127 0.61 4.79 12.84
N ASN A 128 0.21 6.01 13.21
CA ASN A 128 -0.23 7.02 12.26
C ASN A 128 0.85 8.04 11.88
N ASP A 129 2.12 7.74 12.18
CA ASP A 129 3.23 8.64 11.86
C ASP A 129 3.36 8.87 10.35
N GLY A 130 3.10 7.85 9.55
CA GLY A 130 3.09 7.99 8.09
C GLY A 130 2.04 8.99 7.61
N LEU A 131 0.83 8.91 8.13
CA LEU A 131 -0.24 9.86 7.79
C LEU A 131 0.10 11.28 8.24
N LYS A 132 0.73 11.44 9.40
CA LYS A 132 1.19 12.76 9.87
C LYS A 132 2.23 13.35 8.93
N LEU A 133 3.14 12.51 8.45
CA LEU A 133 4.16 12.96 7.49
C LEU A 133 3.53 13.40 6.17
N LEU A 134 2.55 12.65 5.67
CA LEU A 134 1.82 13.01 4.45
C LEU A 134 1.09 14.35 4.62
N LYS A 135 0.46 14.58 5.76
CA LYS A 135 -0.19 15.87 6.06
C LYS A 135 0.82 17.00 6.09
N LYS A 136 1.98 16.81 6.70
CA LYS A 136 3.04 17.80 6.75
C LYS A 136 3.54 18.16 5.33
N ALA A 137 3.52 17.20 4.41
CA ALA A 137 3.89 17.42 3.01
C ALA A 137 2.74 17.99 2.18
N GLU A 138 1.60 18.29 2.80
CA GLU A 138 0.40 18.83 2.14
C GLU A 138 -0.21 17.88 1.10
N ILE A 139 -0.01 16.57 1.28
CA ILE A 139 -0.66 15.57 0.46
C ILE A 139 -2.08 15.35 0.99
N SER A 140 -3.06 15.38 0.07
CA SER A 140 -4.45 15.11 0.41
C SER A 140 -4.61 13.66 0.85
N ILE A 141 -5.26 13.42 1.99
CA ILE A 141 -5.53 12.06 2.48
C ILE A 141 -7.03 11.88 2.69
N GLN A 142 -7.51 10.68 2.33
CA GLN A 142 -8.92 10.32 2.42
C GLN A 142 -9.04 8.90 2.96
N PHE A 143 -9.82 8.74 4.02
CA PHE A 143 -10.19 7.42 4.53
C PHE A 143 -11.47 6.95 3.85
N ILE A 144 -11.48 5.70 3.40
CA ILE A 144 -12.68 5.05 2.86
C ILE A 144 -12.83 3.71 3.53
N ASN A 145 -13.86 3.60 4.38
CA ASN A 145 -14.21 2.32 4.98
C ASN A 145 -14.84 1.44 3.90
N GLY A 146 -14.10 0.47 3.43
CA GLY A 146 -14.50 -0.31 2.27
C GLY A 146 -15.13 -1.64 2.55
N ARG A 147 -15.82 -1.80 3.64
CA ARG A 147 -16.54 -3.04 3.96
C ARG A 147 -17.94 -3.10 3.33
N THR A 148 -18.20 -2.29 2.35
CA THR A 148 -19.47 -2.37 1.59
C THR A 148 -19.25 -3.08 0.28
#